data_22ec994b2347eaae9d2a7394dc5551fd
#
_entry.id   22ec994b2347eaae9d2a7394dc5551fd
#
_cell.length_a   1.000
_cell.length_b   1.000
_cell.length_c   1.000
_cell.angle_alpha   90.00
_cell.angle_beta   90.00
_cell.angle_gamma   90.00
#
_symmetry.space_group_name_H-M   'P 1'
#
loop_
_entity.id
_entity.type
_entity.pdbx_description
1 polymer ?
#
loop_
_entity_poly.entity_id
_entity_poly.type
_entity_poly.pdbx_seq_one_letter_code
_entity_poly.pdbx_strand_id
1 'polypeptide(L)'
;MIDPQSLLDGAGPWAIALVCLIAFVETGLLIGFFLPGDTLLFFTGVFVATGVISLPVPLVILMVAAAAFLGDQLGFVIGRASGPRIFERKDSGLFSRSSVARTQSFFDRFGGWAVTIARFVPVVRTFAPVAAGVGKMHYGHFVGFNALGAAVWSTGVILLGFFLGQIPGVADFVGKYIDIVLVGIVVISLAGIALTYWRQQNRAGRDA
;
A
#
# COMPACT_ATOMS: atom_id res chain seq x y z
N MET A 1 34.98 18.73 -0.79
CA MET A 1 33.64 19.04 -1.33
C MET A 1 32.93 17.73 -1.55
N ILE A 2 31.86 17.51 -0.85
CA ILE A 2 31.01 16.31 -1.05
C ILE A 2 30.27 16.59 -2.36
N ASP A 3 30.51 15.78 -3.38
CA ASP A 3 29.83 15.88 -4.66
C ASP A 3 28.34 15.54 -4.49
N PRO A 4 27.41 16.48 -4.80
CA PRO A 4 25.98 16.20 -4.68
C PRO A 4 25.53 14.99 -5.51
N GLN A 5 26.22 14.67 -6.62
CA GLN A 5 25.91 13.51 -7.45
C GLN A 5 26.24 12.21 -6.73
N SER A 6 27.34 12.13 -5.97
CA SER A 6 27.70 10.93 -5.21
C SER A 6 26.72 10.64 -4.06
N LEU A 7 26.09 11.67 -3.50
CA LEU A 7 25.01 11.50 -2.50
C LEU A 7 23.71 11.00 -3.13
N LEU A 8 23.38 11.46 -4.34
CA LEU A 8 22.20 11.02 -5.09
C LEU A 8 22.37 9.57 -5.59
N ASP A 9 23.56 9.21 -6.07
CA ASP A 9 23.88 7.85 -6.51
C ASP A 9 23.81 6.83 -5.33
N GLY A 10 24.17 7.26 -4.13
CA GLY A 10 24.04 6.45 -2.92
C GLY A 10 22.62 6.38 -2.34
N ALA A 11 21.81 7.43 -2.57
CA ALA A 11 20.44 7.49 -2.02
C ALA A 11 19.43 6.68 -2.84
N GLY A 12 19.65 6.49 -4.16
CA GLY A 12 18.71 5.83 -5.05
C GLY A 12 18.29 4.41 -4.61
N PRO A 13 19.22 3.51 -4.28
CA PRO A 13 18.89 2.16 -3.79
C PRO A 13 18.12 2.17 -2.46
N TRP A 14 18.46 3.08 -1.56
CA TRP A 14 17.79 3.22 -0.26
C TRP A 14 16.40 3.84 -0.41
N ALA A 15 16.24 4.79 -1.33
CA ALA A 15 14.96 5.38 -1.63
C ALA A 15 13.97 4.32 -2.13
N ILE A 16 14.38 3.46 -3.07
CA ILE A 16 13.49 2.39 -3.57
C ILE A 16 13.20 1.33 -2.50
N ALA A 17 14.18 1.01 -1.65
CA ALA A 17 13.96 0.09 -0.53
C ALA A 17 12.91 0.65 0.45
N LEU A 18 12.96 1.94 0.73
CA LEU A 18 11.98 2.63 1.57
C LEU A 18 10.59 2.63 0.91
N VAL A 19 10.51 2.91 -0.38
CA VAL A 19 9.25 2.84 -1.15
C VAL A 19 8.65 1.44 -1.07
N CYS A 20 9.45 0.40 -1.30
CA CYS A 20 9.01 -0.99 -1.21
C CYS A 20 8.55 -1.35 0.22
N LEU A 21 9.27 -0.91 1.23
CA LEU A 21 8.87 -1.13 2.63
C LEU A 21 7.54 -0.45 2.95
N ILE A 22 7.36 0.80 2.54
CA ILE A 22 6.10 1.53 2.74
C ILE A 22 4.96 0.83 1.99
N ALA A 23 5.15 0.46 0.72
CA ALA A 23 4.17 -0.27 -0.06
C ALA A 23 3.78 -1.61 0.59
N PHE A 24 4.76 -2.36 1.10
CA PHE A 24 4.54 -3.61 1.82
C PHE A 24 3.72 -3.39 3.11
N VAL A 25 4.10 -2.41 3.94
CA VAL A 25 3.42 -2.09 5.20
C VAL A 25 2.00 -1.60 4.96
N GLU A 26 1.81 -0.74 3.95
CA GLU A 26 0.51 -0.18 3.60
C GLU A 26 -0.48 -1.24 3.14
N THR A 27 -0.02 -2.18 2.32
CA THR A 27 -0.90 -3.24 1.80
C THR A 27 -1.07 -4.40 2.78
N GLY A 28 -0.04 -4.70 3.57
CA GLY A 28 -0.03 -5.84 4.48
C GLY A 28 -0.64 -5.60 5.86
N LEU A 29 -0.56 -4.37 6.34
CA LEU A 29 -1.04 -4.01 7.67
C LEU A 29 -2.20 -3.04 7.55
N LEU A 30 -3.29 -3.31 8.27
CA LEU A 30 -4.48 -2.44 8.32
C LEU A 30 -4.17 -1.00 8.79
N ILE A 31 -3.01 -0.79 9.43
CA ILE A 31 -2.51 0.51 9.84
C ILE A 31 -2.03 1.33 8.64
N GLY A 32 -1.67 0.67 7.55
CA GLY A 32 -1.18 1.29 6.32
C GLY A 32 -2.17 2.21 5.59
N PHE A 33 -3.47 2.15 5.95
CA PHE A 33 -4.49 3.07 5.42
C PHE A 33 -4.11 4.55 5.56
N PHE A 34 -3.29 4.89 6.53
CA PHE A 34 -2.83 6.27 6.77
C PHE A 34 -1.57 6.64 5.99
N LEU A 35 -0.92 5.69 5.31
CA LEU A 35 0.26 5.97 4.51
C LEU A 35 -0.16 6.44 3.10
N PRO A 36 0.46 7.50 2.57
CA PRO A 36 0.14 8.03 1.24
C PRO A 36 0.90 7.25 0.12
N GLY A 37 0.72 5.92 0.06
CA GLY A 37 1.47 5.06 -0.85
C GLY A 37 1.25 5.36 -2.32
N ASP A 38 0.01 5.69 -2.72
CA ASP A 38 -0.28 6.08 -4.12
C ASP A 38 0.53 7.32 -4.53
N THR A 39 0.58 8.30 -3.63
CA THR A 39 1.36 9.52 -3.82
C THR A 39 2.85 9.19 -3.91
N LEU A 40 3.34 8.30 -3.04
CA LEU A 40 4.73 7.87 -3.04
C LEU A 40 5.09 7.12 -4.33
N LEU A 41 4.24 6.22 -4.81
CA LEU A 41 4.46 5.51 -6.07
C LEU A 41 4.45 6.47 -7.27
N PHE A 42 3.54 7.42 -7.29
CA PHE A 42 3.50 8.45 -8.31
C PHE A 42 4.82 9.25 -8.35
N PHE A 43 5.28 9.76 -7.20
CA PHE A 43 6.56 10.46 -7.12
C PHE A 43 7.75 9.56 -7.43
N THR A 44 7.70 8.28 -7.12
CA THR A 44 8.74 7.32 -7.54
C THR A 44 8.87 7.30 -9.06
N GLY A 45 7.75 7.30 -9.79
CA GLY A 45 7.76 7.42 -11.25
C GLY A 45 8.39 8.74 -11.73
N VAL A 46 8.05 9.87 -11.11
CA VAL A 46 8.65 11.17 -11.41
C VAL A 46 10.16 11.16 -11.13
N PHE A 47 10.61 10.58 -10.02
CA PHE A 47 12.03 10.51 -9.64
C PHE A 47 12.85 9.64 -10.61
N VAL A 48 12.26 8.60 -11.18
CA VAL A 48 12.91 7.84 -12.24
C VAL A 48 12.99 8.67 -13.53
N ALA A 49 11.93 9.42 -13.87
CA ALA A 49 11.92 10.27 -15.06
C ALA A 49 12.95 11.42 -14.99
N THR A 50 13.15 11.97 -13.79
CA THR A 50 14.12 13.09 -13.55
C THR A 50 15.54 12.62 -13.26
N GLY A 51 15.79 11.29 -13.22
CA GLY A 51 17.11 10.71 -12.97
C GLY A 51 17.54 10.69 -11.49
N VAL A 52 16.67 11.10 -10.55
CA VAL A 52 16.92 10.98 -9.09
C VAL A 52 17.05 9.51 -8.69
N ILE A 53 16.26 8.64 -9.30
CA ILE A 53 16.39 7.19 -9.18
C ILE A 53 16.96 6.66 -10.48
N SER A 54 18.20 6.19 -10.46
CA SER A 54 18.95 5.71 -11.63
C SER A 54 18.63 4.25 -12.02
N LEU A 55 17.47 3.73 -11.62
CA LEU A 55 17.02 2.38 -11.95
C LEU A 55 16.08 2.39 -13.17
N PRO A 56 16.11 1.32 -14.01
CA PRO A 56 15.17 1.20 -15.12
C PRO A 56 13.71 1.07 -14.60
N VAL A 57 12.78 1.80 -15.24
CA VAL A 57 11.35 1.81 -14.88
C VAL A 57 10.76 0.41 -14.70
N PRO A 58 11.00 -0.58 -15.58
CA PRO A 58 10.45 -1.92 -15.39
C PRO A 58 10.92 -2.60 -14.11
N LEU A 59 12.17 -2.37 -13.70
CA LEU A 59 12.72 -2.94 -12.47
C LEU A 59 12.04 -2.30 -11.25
N VAL A 60 11.86 -0.98 -11.25
CA VAL A 60 11.15 -0.26 -10.17
C VAL A 60 9.71 -0.76 -10.03
N ILE A 61 9.00 -0.91 -11.15
CA ILE A 61 7.64 -1.45 -11.17
C ILE A 61 7.62 -2.87 -10.58
N LEU A 62 8.56 -3.73 -10.98
CA LEU A 62 8.64 -5.10 -10.50
C LEU A 62 8.89 -5.16 -8.97
N MET A 63 9.82 -4.35 -8.47
CA MET A 63 10.15 -4.30 -7.04
C MET A 63 8.96 -3.83 -6.20
N VAL A 64 8.29 -2.77 -6.62
CA VAL A 64 7.12 -2.22 -5.92
C VAL A 64 5.93 -3.19 -6.00
N ALA A 65 5.68 -3.78 -7.19
CA ALA A 65 4.63 -4.78 -7.35
C ALA A 65 4.86 -6.01 -6.46
N ALA A 66 6.12 -6.48 -6.38
CA ALA A 66 6.48 -7.59 -5.50
C ALA A 66 6.29 -7.25 -4.02
N ALA A 67 6.70 -6.05 -3.59
CA ALA A 67 6.52 -5.59 -2.21
C ALA A 67 5.03 -5.50 -1.84
N ALA A 68 4.22 -4.88 -2.70
CA ALA A 68 2.78 -4.77 -2.50
C ALA A 68 2.09 -6.14 -2.51
N PHE A 69 2.48 -7.04 -3.43
CA PHE A 69 2.00 -8.41 -3.48
C PHE A 69 2.29 -9.17 -2.18
N LEU A 70 3.53 -9.08 -1.67
CA LEU A 70 3.94 -9.74 -0.42
C LEU A 70 3.21 -9.15 0.80
N GLY A 71 2.98 -7.84 0.82
CA GLY A 71 2.17 -7.19 1.85
C GLY A 71 0.77 -7.78 1.91
N ASP A 72 0.10 -7.92 0.76
CA ASP A 72 -1.23 -8.52 0.70
C ASP A 72 -1.24 -9.99 1.12
N GLN A 73 -0.17 -10.76 0.83
CA GLN A 73 -0.06 -12.13 1.34
C GLN A 73 -0.08 -12.14 2.87
N LEU A 74 0.66 -11.22 3.49
CA LEU A 74 0.64 -11.06 4.95
C LEU A 74 -0.75 -10.70 5.46
N GLY A 75 -1.43 -9.74 4.83
CA GLY A 75 -2.80 -9.35 5.14
C GLY A 75 -3.78 -10.54 5.06
N PHE A 76 -3.68 -11.33 3.98
CA PHE A 76 -4.49 -12.54 3.80
C PHE A 76 -4.26 -13.57 4.90
N VAL A 77 -2.99 -13.85 5.25
CA VAL A 77 -2.62 -14.80 6.31
C VAL A 77 -3.16 -14.33 7.66
N ILE A 78 -2.99 -13.04 7.97
CA ILE A 78 -3.54 -12.43 9.19
C ILE A 78 -5.06 -12.61 9.23
N GLY A 79 -5.76 -12.31 8.13
CA GLY A 79 -7.20 -12.49 8.02
C GLY A 79 -7.64 -13.94 8.22
N ARG A 80 -6.93 -14.88 7.60
CA ARG A 80 -7.23 -16.32 7.72
C ARG A 80 -6.98 -16.86 9.12
N ALA A 81 -5.92 -16.41 9.79
CA ALA A 81 -5.61 -16.79 11.17
C ALA A 81 -6.55 -16.16 12.19
N SER A 82 -7.03 -14.93 11.92
CA SER A 82 -7.94 -14.19 12.80
C SER A 82 -9.40 -14.65 12.66
N GLY A 83 -9.78 -15.19 11.50
CA GLY A 83 -11.13 -15.61 11.18
C GLY A 83 -11.78 -16.50 12.24
N PRO A 84 -11.14 -17.59 12.73
CA PRO A 84 -11.69 -18.44 13.77
C PRO A 84 -12.01 -17.70 15.07
N ARG A 85 -11.10 -16.80 15.49
CA ARG A 85 -11.29 -16.00 16.72
C ARG A 85 -12.41 -14.98 16.61
N ILE A 86 -12.71 -14.51 15.41
CA ILE A 86 -13.81 -13.58 15.13
C ILE A 86 -15.15 -14.33 15.28
N PHE A 87 -15.20 -15.60 14.89
CA PHE A 87 -16.39 -16.46 15.04
C PHE A 87 -16.73 -16.80 16.48
N GLU A 88 -15.75 -16.75 17.38
CA GLU A 88 -15.93 -17.05 18.81
C GLU A 88 -16.44 -15.84 19.61
N ARG A 89 -16.28 -14.62 19.09
CA ARG A 89 -16.77 -13.41 19.74
C ARG A 89 -18.25 -13.17 19.47
N LYS A 90 -18.98 -12.76 20.52
CA LYS A 90 -20.39 -12.36 20.43
C LYS A 90 -20.58 -11.25 19.40
N ASP A 91 -21.71 -11.29 18.68
CA ASP A 91 -22.11 -10.35 17.64
C ASP A 91 -22.06 -8.88 18.13
N SER A 92 -20.90 -8.24 18.02
CA SER A 92 -20.76 -6.81 18.26
C SER A 92 -19.75 -6.20 17.30
N GLY A 93 -20.24 -5.35 16.39
CA GLY A 93 -19.43 -4.51 15.53
C GLY A 93 -19.09 -5.05 14.14
N LEU A 94 -18.10 -4.43 13.51
CA LEU A 94 -17.62 -4.68 12.13
C LEU A 94 -17.17 -6.14 11.87
N PHE A 95 -16.86 -6.91 12.92
CA PHE A 95 -16.38 -8.29 12.87
C PHE A 95 -17.38 -9.27 13.47
N SER A 96 -18.65 -9.17 13.09
CA SER A 96 -19.68 -10.14 13.47
C SER A 96 -19.69 -11.35 12.54
N ARG A 97 -20.29 -12.47 12.98
CA ARG A 97 -20.52 -13.65 12.12
C ARG A 97 -21.27 -13.30 10.84
N SER A 98 -22.23 -12.38 10.92
CA SER A 98 -22.98 -11.90 9.76
C SER A 98 -22.10 -11.11 8.78
N SER A 99 -21.13 -10.33 9.26
CA SER A 99 -20.17 -9.60 8.40
C SER A 99 -19.24 -10.56 7.67
N VAL A 100 -18.75 -11.61 8.34
CA VAL A 100 -17.94 -12.65 7.71
C VAL A 100 -18.71 -13.40 6.63
N ALA A 101 -19.96 -13.81 6.91
CA ALA A 101 -20.82 -14.48 5.93
C ALA A 101 -21.10 -13.59 4.70
N ARG A 102 -21.34 -12.29 4.90
CA ARG A 102 -21.51 -11.33 3.79
C ARG A 102 -20.24 -11.20 2.96
N THR A 103 -19.07 -11.14 3.62
CA THR A 103 -17.76 -11.08 2.95
C THR A 103 -17.53 -12.34 2.13
N GLN A 104 -17.82 -13.51 2.67
CA GLN A 104 -17.73 -14.78 1.95
C GLN A 104 -18.65 -14.80 0.73
N SER A 105 -19.94 -14.47 0.91
CA SER A 105 -20.89 -14.38 -0.21
C SER A 105 -20.47 -13.36 -1.28
N PHE A 106 -19.81 -12.27 -0.89
CA PHE A 106 -19.27 -11.29 -1.82
C PHE A 106 -18.15 -11.90 -2.67
N PHE A 107 -17.18 -12.60 -2.06
CA PHE A 107 -16.12 -13.26 -2.80
C PHE A 107 -16.61 -14.45 -3.62
N ASP A 108 -17.63 -15.18 -3.15
CA ASP A 108 -18.27 -16.26 -3.91
C ASP A 108 -18.95 -15.72 -5.17
N ARG A 109 -19.54 -14.52 -5.09
CA ARG A 109 -20.26 -13.89 -6.21
C ARG A 109 -19.30 -13.22 -7.21
N PHE A 110 -18.29 -12.49 -6.74
CA PHE A 110 -17.41 -11.69 -7.60
C PHE A 110 -16.07 -12.38 -7.87
N GLY A 111 -15.79 -13.47 -7.16
CA GLY A 111 -14.57 -14.24 -7.32
C GLY A 111 -13.30 -13.43 -7.05
N GLY A 112 -12.22 -13.82 -7.71
CA GLY A 112 -10.93 -13.17 -7.56
C GLY A 112 -10.88 -11.73 -8.09
N TRP A 113 -11.75 -11.38 -9.03
CA TRP A 113 -11.83 -10.01 -9.57
C TRP A 113 -12.13 -8.98 -8.49
N ALA A 114 -12.84 -9.37 -7.43
CA ALA A 114 -13.08 -8.50 -6.29
C ALA A 114 -11.76 -8.01 -5.65
N VAL A 115 -10.73 -8.87 -5.57
CA VAL A 115 -9.41 -8.52 -5.03
C VAL A 115 -8.70 -7.53 -5.95
N THR A 116 -8.71 -7.80 -7.26
CA THR A 116 -8.06 -6.93 -8.26
C THR A 116 -8.70 -5.54 -8.29
N ILE A 117 -10.04 -5.47 -8.36
CA ILE A 117 -10.79 -4.21 -8.45
C ILE A 117 -10.70 -3.42 -7.14
N ALA A 118 -10.76 -4.10 -6.00
CA ALA A 118 -10.63 -3.48 -4.68
C ALA A 118 -9.35 -2.64 -4.57
N ARG A 119 -8.28 -3.01 -5.28
CA ARG A 119 -7.00 -2.32 -5.24
C ARG A 119 -7.04 -0.89 -5.77
N PHE A 120 -7.99 -0.58 -6.64
CA PHE A 120 -8.19 0.77 -7.18
C PHE A 120 -9.03 1.68 -6.28
N VAL A 121 -9.54 1.16 -5.17
CA VAL A 121 -10.29 1.95 -4.17
C VAL A 121 -9.46 2.02 -2.89
N PRO A 122 -8.87 3.19 -2.54
CA PRO A 122 -7.85 3.32 -1.50
C PRO A 122 -8.21 2.68 -0.15
N VAL A 123 -9.44 2.88 0.32
CA VAL A 123 -9.92 2.28 1.59
C VAL A 123 -10.09 0.76 1.45
N VAL A 124 -10.71 0.33 0.35
CA VAL A 124 -11.09 -1.08 0.16
C VAL A 124 -9.85 -1.96 -0.03
N ARG A 125 -8.80 -1.47 -0.70
CA ARG A 125 -7.59 -2.24 -1.00
C ARG A 125 -6.87 -2.73 0.25
N THR A 126 -6.81 -1.92 1.32
CA THR A 126 -6.11 -2.31 2.56
C THR A 126 -6.89 -3.37 3.35
N PHE A 127 -8.20 -3.41 3.19
CA PHE A 127 -9.06 -4.39 3.85
C PHE A 127 -9.28 -5.65 3.01
N ALA A 128 -9.19 -5.58 1.69
CA ALA A 128 -9.53 -6.67 0.78
C ALA A 128 -8.71 -7.96 1.03
N PRO A 129 -7.37 -7.93 1.24
CA PRO A 129 -6.60 -9.13 1.53
C PRO A 129 -7.02 -9.80 2.84
N VAL A 130 -7.20 -9.00 3.89
CA VAL A 130 -7.64 -9.49 5.19
C VAL A 130 -9.06 -10.06 5.10
N ALA A 131 -9.97 -9.36 4.42
CA ALA A 131 -11.34 -9.83 4.20
C ALA A 131 -11.39 -11.13 3.38
N ALA A 132 -10.55 -11.27 2.35
CA ALA A 132 -10.41 -12.50 1.57
C ALA A 132 -9.91 -13.67 2.45
N GLY A 133 -8.98 -13.42 3.36
CA GLY A 133 -8.49 -14.38 4.33
C GLY A 133 -9.58 -14.82 5.33
N VAL A 134 -10.29 -13.85 5.92
CA VAL A 134 -11.44 -14.09 6.85
C VAL A 134 -12.55 -14.86 6.14
N GLY A 135 -12.89 -14.48 4.90
CA GLY A 135 -13.88 -15.14 4.06
C GLY A 135 -13.46 -16.52 3.53
N LYS A 136 -12.27 -17.03 3.93
CA LYS A 136 -11.72 -18.32 3.52
C LYS A 136 -11.61 -18.51 2.00
N MET A 137 -11.39 -17.42 1.25
CA MET A 137 -11.16 -17.50 -0.19
C MET A 137 -10.07 -18.52 -0.52
N HIS A 138 -10.22 -19.25 -1.64
CA HIS A 138 -9.21 -20.21 -2.08
C HIS A 138 -7.89 -19.48 -2.39
N TYR A 139 -6.80 -19.92 -1.75
CA TYR A 139 -5.51 -19.23 -1.81
C TYR A 139 -4.97 -19.04 -3.23
N GLY A 140 -5.08 -20.07 -4.09
CA GLY A 140 -4.63 -19.97 -5.48
C GLY A 140 -5.35 -18.87 -6.28
N HIS A 141 -6.67 -18.71 -6.08
CA HIS A 141 -7.42 -17.62 -6.68
C HIS A 141 -6.98 -16.26 -6.14
N PHE A 142 -6.80 -16.15 -4.81
CA PHE A 142 -6.30 -14.93 -4.20
C PHE A 142 -4.95 -14.53 -4.78
N VAL A 143 -3.97 -15.45 -4.82
CA VAL A 143 -2.61 -15.19 -5.32
C VAL A 143 -2.63 -14.68 -6.75
N GLY A 144 -3.35 -15.36 -7.66
CA GLY A 144 -3.39 -14.97 -9.06
C GLY A 144 -3.98 -13.58 -9.29
N PHE A 145 -5.15 -13.30 -8.70
CA PHE A 145 -5.82 -12.01 -8.84
C PHE A 145 -5.12 -10.89 -8.08
N ASN A 146 -4.48 -11.19 -6.95
CA ASN A 146 -3.65 -10.26 -6.23
C ASN A 146 -2.39 -9.88 -7.02
N ALA A 147 -1.70 -10.85 -7.61
CA ALA A 147 -0.53 -10.59 -8.46
C ALA A 147 -0.89 -9.70 -9.65
N LEU A 148 -2.01 -10.00 -10.32
CA LEU A 148 -2.53 -9.18 -11.42
C LEU A 148 -2.84 -7.76 -10.93
N GLY A 149 -3.56 -7.61 -9.83
CA GLY A 149 -3.90 -6.32 -9.25
C GLY A 149 -2.66 -5.51 -8.86
N ALA A 150 -1.67 -6.14 -8.21
CA ALA A 150 -0.42 -5.51 -7.84
C ALA A 150 0.36 -5.03 -9.06
N ALA A 151 0.47 -5.86 -10.09
CA ALA A 151 1.16 -5.50 -11.32
C ALA A 151 0.49 -4.33 -12.05
N VAL A 152 -0.83 -4.41 -12.28
CA VAL A 152 -1.58 -3.37 -13.01
C VAL A 152 -1.55 -2.03 -12.25
N TRP A 153 -1.80 -2.05 -10.95
CA TRP A 153 -1.81 -0.85 -10.12
C TRP A 153 -0.43 -0.19 -10.05
N SER A 154 0.63 -0.94 -9.72
CA SER A 154 1.99 -0.40 -9.63
C SER A 154 2.45 0.15 -10.98
N THR A 155 2.19 -0.58 -12.07
CA THR A 155 2.51 -0.14 -13.42
C THR A 155 1.78 1.16 -13.75
N GLY A 156 0.46 1.22 -13.52
CA GLY A 156 -0.35 2.38 -13.83
C GLY A 156 0.10 3.64 -13.10
N VAL A 157 0.30 3.55 -11.78
CA VAL A 157 0.66 4.72 -10.95
C VAL A 157 2.10 5.18 -11.25
N ILE A 158 3.05 4.24 -11.35
CA ILE A 158 4.46 4.59 -11.61
C ILE A 158 4.62 5.16 -13.03
N LEU A 159 4.00 4.56 -14.04
CA LEU A 159 4.05 5.08 -15.41
C LEU A 159 3.37 6.45 -15.53
N LEU A 160 2.26 6.68 -14.83
CA LEU A 160 1.63 7.99 -14.78
C LEU A 160 2.61 9.05 -14.25
N GLY A 161 3.28 8.76 -13.12
CA GLY A 161 4.32 9.62 -12.57
C GLY A 161 5.49 9.82 -13.54
N PHE A 162 5.96 8.73 -14.15
CA PHE A 162 7.08 8.76 -15.10
C PHE A 162 6.80 9.64 -16.32
N PHE A 163 5.65 9.48 -16.97
CA PHE A 163 5.30 10.30 -18.13
C PHE A 163 5.05 11.76 -17.77
N LEU A 164 4.39 12.03 -16.64
CA LEU A 164 4.21 13.41 -16.17
C LEU A 164 5.54 14.06 -15.75
N GLY A 165 6.46 13.28 -15.17
CA GLY A 165 7.81 13.76 -14.82
C GLY A 165 8.68 14.14 -16.00
N GLN A 166 8.35 13.70 -17.24
CA GLN A 166 9.04 14.12 -18.47
C GLN A 166 8.59 15.51 -18.97
N ILE A 167 7.50 16.05 -18.44
CA ILE A 167 7.02 17.39 -18.79
C ILE A 167 7.93 18.42 -18.12
N PRO A 168 8.59 19.34 -18.86
CA PRO A 168 9.60 20.27 -18.31
C PRO A 168 9.14 21.04 -17.07
N GLY A 169 7.93 21.54 -17.06
CA GLY A 169 7.38 22.26 -15.89
C GLY A 169 7.16 21.39 -14.65
N VAL A 170 6.89 20.11 -14.82
CA VAL A 170 6.72 19.15 -13.69
C VAL A 170 8.08 18.78 -13.12
N ALA A 171 9.07 18.55 -13.96
CA ALA A 171 10.44 18.26 -13.54
C ALA A 171 11.02 19.40 -12.71
N ASP A 172 10.88 20.65 -13.17
CA ASP A 172 11.33 21.85 -12.47
C ASP A 172 10.61 22.05 -11.14
N PHE A 173 9.28 21.83 -11.10
CA PHE A 173 8.48 21.89 -9.87
C PHE A 173 8.96 20.85 -8.85
N VAL A 174 9.13 19.60 -9.28
CA VAL A 174 9.61 18.53 -8.40
C VAL A 174 11.03 18.83 -7.91
N GLY A 175 11.95 19.22 -8.79
CA GLY A 175 13.32 19.58 -8.40
C GLY A 175 13.38 20.71 -7.38
N LYS A 176 12.47 21.69 -7.49
CA LYS A 176 12.40 22.83 -6.56
C LYS A 176 11.76 22.49 -5.21
N TYR A 177 10.81 21.57 -5.19
CA TYR A 177 10.00 21.28 -4.01
C TYR A 177 10.18 19.85 -3.47
N ILE A 178 11.16 19.10 -3.99
CA ILE A 178 11.41 17.68 -3.63
C ILE A 178 11.57 17.50 -2.11
N ASP A 179 12.32 18.39 -1.45
CA ASP A 179 12.54 18.30 -0.01
C ASP A 179 11.25 18.51 0.77
N ILE A 180 10.42 19.48 0.33
CA ILE A 180 9.12 19.76 0.97
C ILE A 180 8.16 18.60 0.75
N VAL A 181 8.16 17.99 -0.44
CA VAL A 181 7.32 16.84 -0.77
C VAL A 181 7.72 15.63 0.08
N LEU A 182 9.03 15.32 0.16
CA LEU A 182 9.53 14.20 0.96
C LEU A 182 9.24 14.38 2.45
N VAL A 183 9.51 15.58 2.99
CA VAL A 183 9.18 15.92 4.39
C VAL A 183 7.68 15.86 4.62
N GLY A 184 6.87 16.36 3.69
CA GLY A 184 5.40 16.29 3.76
C GLY A 184 4.88 14.86 3.83
N ILE A 185 5.41 13.96 2.98
CA ILE A 185 5.06 12.52 3.00
C ILE A 185 5.39 11.90 4.36
N VAL A 186 6.60 12.17 4.89
CA VAL A 186 7.03 11.64 6.19
C VAL A 186 6.15 12.18 7.32
N VAL A 187 5.90 13.48 7.34
CA VAL A 187 5.07 14.14 8.38
C VAL A 187 3.64 13.60 8.35
N ILE A 188 3.02 13.50 7.18
CA ILE A 188 1.66 12.96 7.03
C ILE A 188 1.61 11.50 7.51
N SER A 189 2.61 10.69 7.16
CA SER A 189 2.71 9.30 7.58
C SER A 189 2.85 9.16 9.09
N LEU A 190 3.74 9.93 9.71
CA LEU A 190 3.93 9.95 11.16
C LEU A 190 2.71 10.49 11.91
N ALA A 191 2.08 11.56 11.40
CA ALA A 191 0.86 12.12 11.97
C ALA A 191 -0.30 11.09 11.93
N GLY A 192 -0.44 10.34 10.84
CA GLY A 192 -1.42 9.26 10.71
C GLY A 192 -1.22 8.17 11.76
N ILE A 193 0.02 7.71 11.95
CA ILE A 193 0.38 6.71 12.97
C ILE A 193 0.10 7.26 14.38
N ALA A 194 0.56 8.48 14.69
CA ALA A 194 0.38 9.11 15.99
C ALA A 194 -1.11 9.29 16.33
N LEU A 195 -1.92 9.75 15.38
CA LEU A 195 -3.36 9.94 15.55
C LEU A 195 -4.08 8.61 15.85
N THR A 196 -3.66 7.54 15.19
CA THR A 196 -4.22 6.20 15.43
C THR A 196 -3.89 5.71 16.81
N TYR A 197 -2.63 5.86 17.24
CA TYR A 197 -2.18 5.49 18.56
C TYR A 197 -2.92 6.26 19.66
N TRP A 198 -3.06 7.57 19.49
CA TRP A 198 -3.80 8.44 20.42
C TRP A 198 -5.29 8.07 20.53
N ARG A 199 -5.93 7.77 19.40
CA ARG A 199 -7.33 7.31 19.38
C ARG A 199 -7.51 5.96 20.07
N GLN A 200 -6.55 5.04 19.98
CA GLN A 200 -6.61 3.75 20.68
C GLN A 200 -6.49 3.93 22.20
N GLN A 201 -5.59 4.79 22.67
CA GLN A 201 -5.44 5.08 24.11
C GLN A 201 -6.71 5.71 24.70
N ASN A 202 -7.32 6.66 23.99
CA ASN A 202 -8.53 7.31 24.45
C ASN A 202 -9.77 6.40 24.47
N ARG A 203 -9.78 5.32 23.70
CA ARG A 203 -10.85 4.31 23.76
C ARG A 203 -10.64 3.34 24.93
N ALA A 204 -9.41 2.93 25.20
CA ALA A 204 -9.09 2.07 26.34
C ALA A 204 -9.38 2.73 27.72
N GLY A 205 -9.27 4.06 27.80
CA GLY A 205 -9.59 4.82 29.02
C GLY A 205 -11.09 5.17 29.21
N ARG A 206 -11.97 4.83 28.25
CA ARG A 206 -13.43 5.02 28.39
C ARG A 206 -14.17 3.75 28.80
N ASP A 207 -13.49 2.60 28.65
CA ASP A 207 -14.06 1.28 28.97
C ASP A 207 -13.55 0.75 30.33
N ALA A 208 -12.75 1.54 31.06
CA ALA A 208 -12.30 1.32 32.43
C ALA A 208 -13.03 2.23 33.41
#